data_0d4d8ca04219f09a98cff46a13436d2b
#
_entry.id   0d4d8ca04219f09a98cff46a13436d2b
#
_cell.length_a   1.000
_cell.length_b   1.000
_cell.length_c   1.000
_cell.angle_alpha   90.00
_cell.angle_beta   90.00
_cell.angle_gamma   90.00
#
_symmetry.space_group_name_H-M   'P 1'
#
loop_
_entity.id
_entity.type
_entity.pdbx_description
1 polymer ?
#
loop_
_entity_poly.entity_id
_entity_poly.type
_entity_poly.pdbx_seq_one_letter_code
_entity_poly.pdbx_strand_id
1 'polypeptide(L)'
;MGDKVLKLGSVHQCNCCLGGKTLHPLVSVIDLSKADLSSHTDFKFGFYTILLGECKCEACRYGHQYYDFSDGTLICLTPGESISMKDSNNTRPSKGWILAFHPDLICGTALGANIRDYTFFSYRPEEALHISLREKQVILELLDKINQELQRCIDCYSQKIISKYIELLLDYCERFYERQFITRNEANKQIIGRFNRLLDHHFHTIQSQSADLPTIEDLSLIHISEP
;
A
#
# COMPACT_ATOMS: atom_id res chain seq x y z
N MET A 1 19.25 -8.16 20.60
CA MET A 1 17.96 -8.20 21.32
C MET A 1 16.92 -8.43 20.24
N GLY A 2 16.20 -9.57 20.27
CA GLY A 2 15.20 -9.85 19.23
C GLY A 2 14.06 -8.86 19.33
N ASP A 3 13.76 -8.18 18.23
CA ASP A 3 12.60 -7.27 18.12
C ASP A 3 11.33 -8.08 18.43
N LYS A 4 10.65 -7.71 19.50
CA LYS A 4 9.49 -8.44 20.00
C LYS A 4 8.26 -8.01 19.20
N VAL A 5 7.77 -8.88 18.31
CA VAL A 5 6.54 -8.64 17.53
C VAL A 5 5.36 -8.51 18.49
N LEU A 6 4.71 -7.36 18.48
CA LEU A 6 3.50 -7.11 19.27
C LEU A 6 2.28 -7.70 18.58
N LYS A 7 1.65 -8.68 19.24
CA LYS A 7 0.42 -9.30 18.73
C LYS A 7 -0.80 -8.53 19.20
N LEU A 8 -1.57 -8.00 18.28
CA LEU A 8 -2.82 -7.26 18.51
C LEU A 8 -4.00 -8.15 18.07
N GLY A 9 -4.63 -8.82 19.01
CA GLY A 9 -5.73 -9.75 18.74
C GLY A 9 -7.10 -9.09 18.60
N SER A 10 -7.25 -7.82 19.02
CA SER A 10 -8.51 -7.08 18.93
C SER A 10 -8.30 -5.62 18.55
N VAL A 11 -9.32 -5.00 17.96
CA VAL A 11 -9.34 -3.57 17.63
C VAL A 11 -9.13 -2.70 18.86
N HIS A 12 -9.69 -3.12 20.01
CA HIS A 12 -9.47 -2.42 21.28
C HIS A 12 -7.99 -2.39 21.69
N GLN A 13 -7.29 -3.54 21.62
CA GLN A 13 -5.84 -3.58 21.90
C GLN A 13 -5.05 -2.67 20.97
N CYS A 14 -5.43 -2.62 19.67
CA CYS A 14 -4.83 -1.72 18.71
C CYS A 14 -5.01 -0.25 19.12
N ASN A 15 -6.23 0.15 19.51
CA ASN A 15 -6.50 1.50 19.98
C ASN A 15 -5.69 1.85 21.24
N CYS A 16 -5.63 0.96 22.23
CA CYS A 16 -4.84 1.19 23.45
C CYS A 16 -3.35 1.36 23.13
N CYS A 17 -2.83 0.56 22.19
CA CYS A 17 -1.42 0.61 21.82
C CYS A 17 -1.07 1.89 21.05
N LEU A 18 -1.96 2.35 20.17
CA LEU A 18 -1.74 3.50 19.29
C LEU A 18 -2.33 4.81 19.83
N GLY A 19 -2.79 4.84 21.09
CA GLY A 19 -3.36 6.04 21.72
C GLY A 19 -4.75 6.42 21.20
N GLY A 20 -5.43 5.52 20.47
CA GLY A 20 -6.76 5.75 19.93
C GLY A 20 -7.87 5.50 20.95
N LYS A 21 -9.03 6.11 20.74
CA LYS A 21 -10.24 5.86 21.55
C LYS A 21 -11.08 4.75 20.90
N THR A 22 -11.47 3.74 21.69
CA THR A 22 -12.37 2.69 21.20
C THR A 22 -13.81 3.19 21.19
N LEU A 23 -14.34 3.48 20.01
CA LEU A 23 -15.72 3.89 19.79
C LEU A 23 -16.61 2.69 19.42
N HIS A 24 -16.04 1.69 18.74
CA HIS A 24 -16.72 0.47 18.32
C HIS A 24 -15.79 -0.75 18.56
N PRO A 25 -16.30 -1.90 19.05
CA PRO A 25 -15.45 -3.04 19.40
C PRO A 25 -14.79 -3.71 18.19
N LEU A 26 -15.39 -3.62 16.99
CA LEU A 26 -14.99 -4.36 15.81
C LEU A 26 -14.35 -3.51 14.72
N VAL A 27 -14.34 -2.18 14.84
CA VAL A 27 -13.75 -1.29 13.85
C VAL A 27 -13.19 -0.02 14.47
N SER A 28 -12.10 0.49 13.92
CA SER A 28 -11.50 1.77 14.32
C SER A 28 -10.79 2.45 13.16
N VAL A 29 -10.83 3.79 13.17
CA VAL A 29 -10.01 4.65 12.33
C VAL A 29 -9.05 5.39 13.26
N ILE A 30 -7.74 5.19 13.06
CA ILE A 30 -6.69 5.69 13.95
C ILE A 30 -5.79 6.65 13.16
N ASP A 31 -5.60 7.86 13.69
CA ASP A 31 -4.66 8.85 13.17
C ASP A 31 -3.28 8.61 13.79
N LEU A 32 -2.32 8.17 12.99
CA LEU A 32 -0.96 7.88 13.43
C LEU A 32 -0.17 9.11 13.84
N SER A 33 -0.59 10.30 13.44
CA SER A 33 0.07 11.54 13.88
C SER A 33 -0.02 11.77 15.38
N LYS A 34 -1.02 11.12 16.02
CA LYS A 34 -1.29 11.19 17.47
C LYS A 34 -0.83 9.93 18.21
N ALA A 35 -0.32 8.92 17.50
CA ALA A 35 0.07 7.65 18.08
C ALA A 35 1.46 7.69 18.68
N ASP A 36 1.62 7.09 19.86
CA ASP A 36 2.94 6.85 20.44
C ASP A 36 3.47 5.47 20.01
N LEU A 37 4.25 5.47 18.94
CA LEU A 37 4.91 4.27 18.39
C LEU A 37 6.27 3.98 19.04
N SER A 38 6.64 4.68 20.13
CA SER A 38 8.00 4.66 20.66
C SER A 38 8.48 3.30 21.16
N SER A 39 7.57 2.42 21.60
CA SER A 39 7.91 1.17 22.29
C SER A 39 7.92 -0.08 21.39
N HIS A 40 7.25 -0.06 20.24
CA HIS A 40 7.12 -1.23 19.37
C HIS A 40 7.24 -0.84 17.91
N THR A 41 7.85 -1.71 17.11
CA THR A 41 8.09 -1.46 15.69
C THR A 41 7.45 -2.50 14.79
N ASP A 42 7.29 -3.72 15.31
CA ASP A 42 6.73 -4.84 14.58
C ASP A 42 5.37 -5.22 15.17
N PHE A 43 4.35 -5.22 14.33
CA PHE A 43 2.97 -5.50 14.71
C PHE A 43 2.44 -6.71 13.95
N LYS A 44 1.69 -7.57 14.64
CA LYS A 44 0.91 -8.65 14.03
C LYS A 44 -0.56 -8.43 14.36
N PHE A 45 -1.39 -8.20 13.34
CA PHE A 45 -2.80 -7.90 13.50
C PHE A 45 -3.67 -9.16 13.39
N GLY A 46 -4.62 -9.34 14.32
CA GLY A 46 -5.62 -10.41 14.29
C GLY A 46 -6.90 -10.05 13.50
N PHE A 47 -6.88 -8.96 12.76
CA PHE A 47 -8.00 -8.38 12.04
C PHE A 47 -7.50 -7.73 10.75
N TYR A 48 -8.41 -7.40 9.82
CA TYR A 48 -8.06 -6.67 8.60
C TYR A 48 -7.54 -5.28 8.93
N THR A 49 -6.46 -4.89 8.29
CA THR A 49 -5.82 -3.59 8.52
C THR A 49 -5.49 -2.94 7.18
N ILE A 50 -5.94 -1.71 7.00
CA ILE A 50 -5.55 -0.87 5.87
C ILE A 50 -4.73 0.29 6.45
N LEU A 51 -3.47 0.34 6.06
CA LEU A 51 -2.52 1.37 6.49
C LEU A 51 -2.29 2.35 5.35
N LEU A 52 -2.63 3.61 5.56
CA LEU A 52 -2.26 4.73 4.69
C LEU A 52 -1.13 5.49 5.36
N GLY A 53 0.09 5.41 4.81
CA GLY A 53 1.27 6.10 5.32
C GLY A 53 1.76 7.17 4.34
N GLU A 54 2.31 8.26 4.87
CA GLU A 54 3.14 9.18 4.10
C GLU A 54 4.56 8.60 4.10
N CYS A 55 4.91 7.88 3.04
CA CYS A 55 6.25 7.36 2.86
C CYS A 55 7.03 8.36 1.99
N LYS A 56 8.07 8.98 2.55
CA LYS A 56 9.09 9.67 1.77
C LYS A 56 10.09 8.63 1.24
N CYS A 57 9.60 7.68 0.47
CA CYS A 57 10.48 6.72 -0.18
C CYS A 57 11.13 7.37 -1.39
N GLU A 58 12.31 7.95 -1.21
CA GLU A 58 13.21 8.31 -2.32
C GLU A 58 13.63 7.08 -3.17
N ALA A 59 13.21 5.88 -2.79
CA ALA A 59 13.66 4.62 -3.36
C ALA A 59 12.65 3.89 -4.25
N CYS A 60 11.45 4.40 -4.47
CA CYS A 60 10.53 3.80 -5.44
C CYS A 60 10.89 4.22 -6.88
N ARG A 61 12.11 3.89 -7.31
CA ARG A 61 12.52 3.94 -8.70
C ARG A 61 11.96 2.71 -9.42
N TYR A 62 10.81 2.87 -10.03
CA TYR A 62 10.38 1.96 -11.09
C TYR A 62 10.80 2.55 -12.45
N GLY A 63 11.96 2.12 -12.97
CA GLY A 63 12.47 2.59 -14.27
C GLY A 63 12.82 4.07 -14.26
N HIS A 64 13.02 4.65 -15.45
CA HIS A 64 13.46 6.04 -15.66
C HIS A 64 12.35 7.10 -15.64
N GLN A 65 11.10 6.75 -15.35
CA GLN A 65 10.03 7.72 -15.18
C GLN A 65 9.84 8.02 -13.69
N TYR A 66 10.03 9.30 -13.34
CA TYR A 66 9.59 9.85 -12.07
C TYR A 66 8.07 9.83 -12.08
N TYR A 67 7.49 8.81 -11.48
CA TYR A 67 6.10 8.87 -11.12
C TYR A 67 6.03 9.62 -9.80
N ASP A 68 5.37 10.77 -9.82
CA ASP A 68 5.15 11.65 -8.67
C ASP A 68 4.07 11.03 -7.73
N PHE A 69 4.36 9.84 -7.23
CA PHE A 69 3.54 9.10 -6.28
C PHE A 69 4.08 9.20 -4.85
N SER A 70 4.79 10.28 -4.56
CA SER A 70 5.34 10.56 -3.22
C SER A 70 4.29 10.88 -2.17
N ASP A 71 3.00 10.92 -2.56
CA ASP A 71 1.96 11.49 -1.72
C ASP A 71 1.30 10.52 -0.75
N GLY A 72 1.47 9.21 -0.94
CA GLY A 72 0.97 8.21 -0.01
C GLY A 72 1.16 6.77 -0.47
N THR A 73 1.37 5.90 0.50
CA THR A 73 1.45 4.45 0.30
C THR A 73 0.34 3.78 1.10
N LEU A 74 -0.40 2.88 0.45
CA LEU A 74 -1.46 2.12 1.08
C LEU A 74 -1.08 0.64 1.11
N ILE A 75 -1.19 0.02 2.29
CA ILE A 75 -0.90 -1.39 2.53
C ILE A 75 -2.14 -2.04 3.13
N CYS A 76 -2.57 -3.15 2.55
CA CYS A 76 -3.69 -3.94 3.03
C CYS A 76 -3.18 -5.25 3.63
N LEU A 77 -3.60 -5.57 4.86
CA LEU A 77 -3.17 -6.74 5.60
C LEU A 77 -4.38 -7.58 6.00
N THR A 78 -4.27 -8.90 5.82
CA THR A 78 -5.23 -9.88 6.33
C THR A 78 -4.99 -10.21 7.82
N PRO A 79 -6.00 -10.77 8.51
CA PRO A 79 -5.81 -11.28 9.87
C PRO A 79 -4.66 -12.29 9.94
N GLY A 80 -3.72 -12.07 10.85
CA GLY A 80 -2.56 -12.92 11.06
C GLY A 80 -1.28 -12.45 10.37
N GLU A 81 -1.35 -11.42 9.54
CA GLU A 81 -0.16 -10.82 8.93
C GLU A 81 0.54 -9.85 9.88
N SER A 82 1.82 -9.63 9.58
CA SER A 82 2.67 -8.74 10.37
C SER A 82 3.33 -7.70 9.47
N ILE A 83 3.54 -6.52 10.02
CA ILE A 83 4.25 -5.43 9.37
C ILE A 83 5.28 -4.81 10.32
N SER A 84 6.44 -4.43 9.77
CA SER A 84 7.40 -3.57 10.45
C SER A 84 7.11 -2.12 10.07
N MET A 85 6.91 -1.27 11.05
CA MET A 85 6.75 0.17 10.86
C MET A 85 8.08 0.92 10.95
N LYS A 86 9.21 0.22 10.78
CA LYS A 86 10.53 0.83 10.63
C LYS A 86 10.85 1.01 9.16
N ASP A 87 11.23 2.20 8.77
CA ASP A 87 11.94 2.43 7.52
C ASP A 87 13.39 1.92 7.62
N SER A 88 13.99 1.57 6.47
CA SER A 88 15.42 1.26 6.35
C SER A 88 16.34 2.35 6.92
N ASN A 89 15.86 3.59 7.01
CA ASN A 89 16.55 4.73 7.63
C ASN A 89 16.14 4.98 9.10
N ASN A 90 15.45 4.03 9.74
CA ASN A 90 14.95 4.16 11.13
C ASN A 90 14.01 5.36 11.35
N THR A 91 13.45 5.93 10.28
CA THR A 91 12.43 6.97 10.32
C THR A 91 11.06 6.32 10.31
N ARG A 92 10.22 6.66 11.27
CA ARG A 92 8.85 6.15 11.38
C ARG A 92 7.91 6.96 10.49
N PRO A 93 6.84 6.38 9.94
CA PRO A 93 5.80 7.18 9.33
C PRO A 93 5.25 8.14 10.39
N SER A 94 5.61 9.42 10.28
CA SER A 94 5.18 10.45 11.24
C SER A 94 3.73 10.84 11.05
N LYS A 95 3.12 10.44 9.93
CA LYS A 95 1.75 10.75 9.55
C LYS A 95 1.14 9.59 8.80
N GLY A 96 -0.12 9.37 9.03
CA GLY A 96 -0.87 8.32 8.34
C GLY A 96 -2.15 7.96 9.07
N TRP A 97 -2.85 6.98 8.52
CA TRP A 97 -4.10 6.48 9.04
C TRP A 97 -4.13 4.97 9.03
N ILE A 98 -4.76 4.38 10.04
CA ILE A 98 -5.08 2.96 10.08
C ILE A 98 -6.59 2.81 10.12
N LEU A 99 -7.14 2.03 9.19
CA LEU A 99 -8.46 1.44 9.30
C LEU A 99 -8.28 -0.01 9.73
N ALA A 100 -8.74 -0.33 10.94
CA ALA A 100 -8.73 -1.67 11.52
C ALA A 100 -10.17 -2.19 11.63
N PHE A 101 -10.47 -3.38 11.10
CA PHE A 101 -11.79 -3.98 11.22
C PHE A 101 -11.74 -5.50 11.39
N HIS A 102 -12.49 -6.00 12.38
CA HIS A 102 -12.55 -7.43 12.69
C HIS A 102 -13.43 -8.17 11.67
N PRO A 103 -13.13 -9.43 11.31
CA PRO A 103 -13.97 -10.24 10.42
C PRO A 103 -15.45 -10.30 10.84
N ASP A 104 -15.75 -10.27 12.13
CA ASP A 104 -17.12 -10.30 12.64
C ASP A 104 -17.94 -9.06 12.23
N LEU A 105 -17.29 -7.91 11.98
CA LEU A 105 -17.98 -6.71 11.49
C LEU A 105 -18.64 -6.96 10.14
N ILE A 106 -17.97 -7.69 9.26
CA ILE A 106 -18.41 -7.92 7.88
C ILE A 106 -19.20 -9.23 7.73
N CYS A 107 -19.27 -10.03 8.79
CA CYS A 107 -20.02 -11.28 8.79
C CYS A 107 -21.51 -11.03 8.47
N GLY A 108 -22.06 -11.79 7.49
CA GLY A 108 -23.44 -11.61 7.05
C GLY A 108 -23.71 -10.38 6.16
N THR A 109 -22.67 -9.65 5.76
CA THR A 109 -22.77 -8.53 4.79
C THR A 109 -22.29 -8.96 3.40
N ALA A 110 -22.60 -8.16 2.36
CA ALA A 110 -22.08 -8.37 1.01
C ALA A 110 -20.54 -8.33 1.01
N LEU A 111 -19.94 -7.39 1.73
CA LEU A 111 -18.48 -7.31 1.88
C LEU A 111 -17.90 -8.61 2.46
N GLY A 112 -18.54 -9.18 3.48
CA GLY A 112 -18.07 -10.44 4.08
C GLY A 112 -18.13 -11.62 3.12
N ALA A 113 -19.11 -11.65 2.21
CA ALA A 113 -19.20 -12.67 1.17
C ALA A 113 -18.08 -12.53 0.12
N ASN A 114 -17.72 -11.29 -0.24
CA ASN A 114 -16.83 -10.98 -1.36
C ASN A 114 -15.40 -10.56 -0.93
N ILE A 115 -15.09 -10.53 0.37
CA ILE A 115 -13.79 -10.03 0.87
C ILE A 115 -12.59 -10.78 0.26
N ARG A 116 -12.78 -12.04 -0.15
CA ARG A 116 -11.73 -12.87 -0.76
C ARG A 116 -11.47 -12.52 -2.23
N ASP A 117 -12.38 -11.79 -2.87
CA ASP A 117 -12.25 -11.39 -4.27
C ASP A 117 -11.27 -10.21 -4.40
N TYR A 118 -11.04 -9.47 -3.31
CA TYR A 118 -10.02 -8.42 -3.25
C TYR A 118 -8.61 -9.03 -3.17
N THR A 119 -8.04 -9.37 -4.32
CA THR A 119 -6.76 -10.10 -4.44
C THR A 119 -5.56 -9.37 -3.84
N PHE A 120 -5.63 -8.05 -3.76
CA PHE A 120 -4.55 -7.22 -3.22
C PHE A 120 -4.27 -7.43 -1.72
N PHE A 121 -5.16 -8.06 -0.98
CA PHE A 121 -4.87 -8.55 0.37
C PHE A 121 -3.84 -9.68 0.41
N SER A 122 -3.58 -10.34 -0.73
CA SER A 122 -2.56 -11.38 -0.86
C SER A 122 -1.21 -10.84 -1.35
N TYR A 123 -1.13 -9.54 -1.64
CA TYR A 123 0.10 -8.92 -2.13
C TYR A 123 1.08 -8.70 -0.99
N ARG A 124 2.37 -8.79 -1.31
CA ARG A 124 3.42 -8.53 -0.33
C ARG A 124 3.50 -7.04 0.02
N PRO A 125 3.99 -6.67 1.21
CA PRO A 125 4.17 -5.27 1.59
C PRO A 125 5.02 -4.46 0.60
N GLU A 126 5.95 -5.13 -0.12
CA GLU A 126 6.78 -4.52 -1.17
C GLU A 126 5.97 -4.17 -2.44
N GLU A 127 4.77 -4.73 -2.56
CA GLU A 127 3.80 -4.45 -3.63
C GLU A 127 2.74 -3.44 -3.19
N ALA A 128 3.08 -2.60 -2.22
CA ALA A 128 2.21 -1.57 -1.70
C ALA A 128 1.63 -0.68 -2.82
N LEU A 129 0.42 -0.21 -2.61
CA LEU A 129 -0.25 0.68 -3.54
C LEU A 129 0.27 2.11 -3.37
N HIS A 130 0.85 2.66 -4.42
CA HIS A 130 1.23 4.07 -4.48
C HIS A 130 0.07 4.89 -5.04
N ILE A 131 -0.37 5.88 -4.29
CA ILE A 131 -1.53 6.69 -4.61
C ILE A 131 -1.14 8.15 -4.85
N SER A 132 -1.85 8.78 -5.80
CA SER A 132 -1.75 10.20 -6.07
C SER A 132 -2.49 11.02 -5.02
N LEU A 133 -2.25 12.34 -4.98
CA LEU A 133 -2.97 13.27 -4.08
C LEU A 133 -4.49 13.16 -4.21
N ARG A 134 -5.01 13.02 -5.42
CA ARG A 134 -6.45 12.89 -5.68
C ARG A 134 -7.00 11.58 -5.12
N GLU A 135 -6.28 10.48 -5.33
CA GLU A 135 -6.65 9.16 -4.81
C GLU A 135 -6.58 9.13 -3.28
N LYS A 136 -5.55 9.73 -2.70
CA LYS A 136 -5.41 9.92 -1.25
C LYS A 136 -6.60 10.67 -0.67
N GLN A 137 -7.05 11.74 -1.33
CA GLN A 137 -8.19 12.51 -0.88
C GLN A 137 -9.46 11.66 -0.84
N VAL A 138 -9.71 10.80 -1.84
CA VAL A 138 -10.86 9.87 -1.85
C VAL A 138 -10.80 8.91 -0.65
N ILE A 139 -9.62 8.33 -0.37
CA ILE A 139 -9.45 7.44 0.78
C ILE A 139 -9.70 8.18 2.10
N LEU A 140 -9.16 9.39 2.25
CA LEU A 140 -9.35 10.20 3.47
C LEU A 140 -10.81 10.56 3.69
N GLU A 141 -11.55 10.90 2.64
CA GLU A 141 -12.99 11.18 2.72
C GLU A 141 -13.81 9.98 3.19
N LEU A 142 -13.45 8.77 2.72
CA LEU A 142 -14.10 7.54 3.16
C LEU A 142 -13.74 7.18 4.61
N LEU A 143 -12.47 7.35 5.01
CA LEU A 143 -12.06 7.19 6.41
C LEU A 143 -12.80 8.17 7.33
N ASP A 144 -12.98 9.43 6.90
CA ASP A 144 -13.74 10.41 7.65
C ASP A 144 -15.22 10.03 7.78
N LYS A 145 -15.86 9.50 6.70
CA LYS A 145 -17.23 8.98 6.76
C LYS A 145 -17.39 7.84 7.74
N ILE A 146 -16.44 6.89 7.75
CA ILE A 146 -16.42 5.80 8.73
C ILE A 146 -16.29 6.38 10.13
N ASN A 147 -15.35 7.31 10.34
CA ASN A 147 -15.11 7.90 11.65
C ASN A 147 -16.32 8.71 12.15
N GLN A 148 -17.02 9.44 11.29
CA GLN A 148 -18.27 10.14 11.61
C GLN A 148 -19.35 9.15 12.06
N GLU A 149 -19.48 8.01 11.38
CA GLU A 149 -20.44 6.97 11.76
C GLU A 149 -20.10 6.34 13.11
N LEU A 150 -18.81 6.11 13.39
CA LEU A 150 -18.35 5.60 14.69
C LEU A 150 -18.61 6.55 15.88
N GLN A 151 -18.76 7.85 15.62
CA GLN A 151 -19.09 8.85 16.66
C GLN A 151 -20.59 8.91 17.00
N ARG A 152 -21.42 8.27 16.18
CA ARG A 152 -22.86 8.16 16.44
C ARG A 152 -23.17 7.07 17.45
N CYS A 153 -24.40 7.08 17.98
CA CYS A 153 -24.87 5.94 18.77
C CYS A 153 -24.97 4.70 17.90
N ILE A 154 -24.40 3.58 18.37
CA ILE A 154 -24.47 2.30 17.66
C ILE A 154 -25.93 1.84 17.59
N ASP A 155 -26.41 1.57 16.40
CA ASP A 155 -27.74 1.03 16.11
C ASP A 155 -27.71 -0.18 15.17
N CYS A 156 -28.86 -0.71 14.83
CA CYS A 156 -28.98 -1.89 13.95
C CYS A 156 -28.52 -1.64 12.49
N TYR A 157 -28.29 -0.40 12.08
CA TYR A 157 -27.82 -0.02 10.75
C TYR A 157 -26.32 0.26 10.72
N SER A 158 -25.69 0.54 11.86
CA SER A 158 -24.28 0.95 11.96
C SER A 158 -23.36 -0.06 11.28
N GLN A 159 -23.53 -1.37 11.56
CA GLN A 159 -22.74 -2.43 10.90
C GLN A 159 -22.86 -2.37 9.38
N LYS A 160 -24.08 -2.24 8.88
CA LYS A 160 -24.34 -2.22 7.43
C LYS A 160 -23.74 -0.99 6.76
N ILE A 161 -23.89 0.18 7.39
CA ILE A 161 -23.38 1.45 6.85
C ILE A 161 -21.86 1.43 6.84
N ILE A 162 -21.22 1.04 7.94
CA ILE A 162 -19.76 0.98 8.05
C ILE A 162 -19.21 -0.01 7.02
N SER A 163 -19.80 -1.23 6.92
CA SER A 163 -19.39 -2.23 5.94
C SER A 163 -19.46 -1.72 4.50
N LYS A 164 -20.48 -0.90 4.17
CA LYS A 164 -20.61 -0.29 2.84
C LYS A 164 -19.53 0.76 2.56
N TYR A 165 -19.16 1.57 3.55
CA TYR A 165 -18.04 2.50 3.37
C TYR A 165 -16.70 1.76 3.21
N ILE A 166 -16.50 0.66 3.95
CA ILE A 166 -15.31 -0.18 3.80
C ILE A 166 -15.30 -0.85 2.42
N GLU A 167 -16.43 -1.41 1.97
CA GLU A 167 -16.59 -2.01 0.63
C GLU A 167 -16.20 -1.00 -0.45
N LEU A 168 -16.77 0.20 -0.42
CA LEU A 168 -16.46 1.27 -1.37
C LEU A 168 -14.96 1.67 -1.32
N LEU A 169 -14.36 1.71 -0.13
CA LEU A 169 -12.93 2.00 0.01
C LEU A 169 -12.08 0.91 -0.67
N LEU A 170 -12.44 -0.37 -0.50
CA LEU A 170 -11.75 -1.49 -1.13
C LEU A 170 -11.91 -1.48 -2.66
N ASP A 171 -13.10 -1.14 -3.19
CA ASP A 171 -13.35 -0.98 -4.63
C ASP A 171 -12.45 0.11 -5.24
N TYR A 172 -12.25 1.23 -4.51
CA TYR A 172 -11.29 2.25 -4.94
C TYR A 172 -9.85 1.74 -4.90
N CYS A 173 -9.48 0.97 -3.88
CA CYS A 173 -8.13 0.36 -3.81
C CYS A 173 -7.91 -0.56 -5.01
N GLU A 174 -8.87 -1.43 -5.36
CA GLU A 174 -8.80 -2.32 -6.52
C GLU A 174 -8.58 -1.52 -7.81
N ARG A 175 -9.38 -0.48 -8.03
CA ARG A 175 -9.23 0.43 -9.19
C ARG A 175 -7.84 1.07 -9.25
N PHE A 176 -7.29 1.47 -8.11
CA PHE A 176 -5.98 2.11 -8.05
C PHE A 176 -4.84 1.11 -8.29
N TYR A 177 -4.99 -0.14 -7.81
CA TYR A 177 -4.06 -1.23 -8.13
C TYR A 177 -4.07 -1.56 -9.62
N GLU A 178 -5.24 -1.67 -10.26
CA GLU A 178 -5.34 -1.89 -11.70
C GLU A 178 -4.62 -0.79 -12.49
N ARG A 179 -4.84 0.48 -12.15
CA ARG A 179 -4.10 1.61 -12.73
C ARG A 179 -2.59 1.43 -12.56
N GLN A 180 -2.13 1.07 -11.34
CA GLN A 180 -0.71 0.87 -11.05
C GLN A 180 -0.11 -0.25 -11.92
N PHE A 181 -0.82 -1.36 -12.11
CA PHE A 181 -0.37 -2.46 -12.95
C PHE A 181 -0.32 -2.09 -14.44
N ILE A 182 -1.31 -1.38 -14.96
CA ILE A 182 -1.32 -0.89 -16.34
C ILE A 182 -0.10 0.01 -16.57
N THR A 183 0.14 0.94 -15.67
CA THR A 183 1.27 1.88 -15.74
C THR A 183 2.62 1.15 -15.71
N ARG A 184 2.77 0.14 -14.84
CA ARG A 184 3.98 -0.71 -14.77
C ARG A 184 4.19 -1.49 -16.07
N ASN A 185 3.12 -2.07 -16.64
CA ASN A 185 3.20 -2.83 -17.87
C ASN A 185 3.60 -1.95 -19.06
N GLU A 186 3.09 -0.73 -19.15
CA GLU A 186 3.47 0.21 -20.19
C GLU A 186 4.91 0.69 -20.06
N ALA A 187 5.38 0.99 -18.84
CA ALA A 187 6.77 1.32 -18.59
C ALA A 187 7.70 0.16 -18.98
N ASN A 188 7.34 -1.08 -18.60
CA ASN A 188 8.10 -2.27 -19.00
C ASN A 188 8.14 -2.47 -20.51
N LYS A 189 7.02 -2.26 -21.22
CA LYS A 189 6.97 -2.32 -22.69
C LYS A 189 7.88 -1.28 -23.34
N GLN A 190 7.92 -0.07 -22.80
CA GLN A 190 8.81 0.99 -23.31
C GLN A 190 10.29 0.65 -23.11
N ILE A 191 10.66 0.10 -21.93
CA ILE A 191 12.04 -0.34 -21.64
C ILE A 191 12.44 -1.45 -22.61
N ILE A 192 11.60 -2.49 -22.78
CA ILE A 192 11.83 -3.58 -23.73
C ILE A 192 11.92 -3.04 -25.16
N GLY A 193 11.07 -2.11 -25.55
CA GLY A 193 11.09 -1.49 -26.87
C GLY A 193 12.34 -0.63 -27.12
N ARG A 194 12.89 0.05 -26.10
CA ARG A 194 14.17 0.76 -26.19
C ARG A 194 15.33 -0.23 -26.29
N PHE A 195 15.33 -1.25 -25.45
CA PHE A 195 16.34 -2.32 -25.46
C PHE A 195 16.42 -3.00 -26.83
N ASN A 196 15.29 -3.43 -27.39
CA ASN A 196 15.26 -4.04 -28.72
C ASN A 196 15.81 -3.11 -29.80
N ARG A 197 15.44 -1.81 -29.81
CA ARG A 197 15.97 -0.84 -30.78
C ARG A 197 17.49 -0.67 -30.66
N LEU A 198 18.03 -0.70 -29.44
CA LEU A 198 19.45 -0.61 -29.21
C LEU A 198 20.19 -1.87 -29.67
N LEU A 199 19.61 -3.05 -29.44
CA LEU A 199 20.12 -4.31 -29.99
C LEU A 199 20.12 -4.28 -31.52
N ASP A 200 19.03 -3.88 -32.16
CA ASP A 200 18.92 -3.79 -33.58
C ASP A 200 19.97 -2.82 -34.15
N HIS A 201 20.13 -1.64 -33.56
CA HIS A 201 21.14 -0.68 -33.94
C HIS A 201 22.55 -1.25 -33.78
N HIS A 202 22.85 -1.94 -32.70
CA HIS A 202 24.14 -2.56 -32.44
C HIS A 202 24.44 -3.65 -33.51
N PHE A 203 23.49 -4.55 -33.76
CA PHE A 203 23.63 -5.59 -34.80
C PHE A 203 23.75 -5.02 -36.23
N HIS A 204 23.04 -3.96 -36.57
CA HIS A 204 23.20 -3.28 -37.85
C HIS A 204 24.56 -2.57 -38.01
N THR A 205 25.11 -2.08 -36.90
CA THR A 205 26.43 -1.43 -36.89
C THR A 205 27.57 -2.47 -36.99
N ILE A 206 27.39 -3.65 -36.37
CA ILE A 206 28.36 -4.75 -36.37
C ILE A 206 28.38 -5.48 -37.72
N GLN A 207 27.27 -5.52 -38.48
CA GLN A 207 27.31 -6.09 -39.84
C GLN A 207 28.30 -5.39 -40.77
N SER A 208 28.81 -4.23 -40.39
CA SER A 208 29.87 -3.52 -41.11
C SER A 208 31.28 -3.72 -40.55
N GLN A 209 31.46 -4.33 -39.37
CA GLN A 209 32.76 -4.63 -38.77
C GLN A 209 32.66 -5.89 -37.90
N SER A 210 33.52 -6.87 -38.10
CA SER A 210 33.64 -8.19 -37.49
C SER A 210 33.11 -8.34 -36.07
N ALA A 211 32.24 -9.34 -35.89
CA ALA A 211 31.36 -9.68 -34.82
C ALA A 211 32.01 -9.95 -33.47
N ASP A 212 31.71 -9.10 -32.48
CA ASP A 212 31.69 -9.50 -31.08
C ASP A 212 30.30 -9.20 -30.50
N LEU A 213 29.81 -10.11 -29.62
CA LEU A 213 28.54 -9.93 -28.94
C LEU A 213 28.63 -8.73 -27.97
N PRO A 214 27.55 -7.95 -27.81
CA PRO A 214 27.54 -6.81 -26.86
C PRO A 214 27.89 -7.28 -25.47
N THR A 215 28.82 -6.60 -24.84
CA THR A 215 29.22 -6.89 -23.45
C THR A 215 28.21 -6.30 -22.47
N ILE A 216 28.21 -6.78 -21.21
CA ILE A 216 27.38 -6.21 -20.14
C ILE A 216 27.71 -4.73 -19.91
N GLU A 217 28.97 -4.31 -20.19
CA GLU A 217 29.40 -2.90 -20.11
C GLU A 217 28.77 -2.04 -21.17
N ASP A 218 28.65 -2.51 -22.42
CA ASP A 218 27.94 -1.80 -23.51
C ASP A 218 26.47 -1.62 -23.19
N LEU A 219 25.85 -2.60 -22.53
CA LEU A 219 24.46 -2.54 -22.09
C LEU A 219 24.28 -1.65 -20.83
N SER A 220 25.31 -1.49 -20.00
CA SER A 220 25.26 -0.62 -18.80
C SER A 220 25.39 0.86 -19.13
N LEU A 221 26.06 1.22 -20.24
CA LEU A 221 26.14 2.60 -20.75
C LEU A 221 24.79 3.16 -21.19
N ILE A 222 23.78 2.31 -21.41
CA ILE A 222 22.40 2.70 -21.70
C ILE A 222 21.76 3.44 -20.52
N HIS A 223 22.25 3.22 -19.31
CA HIS A 223 21.75 3.84 -18.10
C HIS A 223 22.32 5.23 -17.77
N ILE A 224 23.43 5.63 -18.41
CA ILE A 224 24.22 6.81 -17.97
C ILE A 224 24.01 8.02 -18.89
N SER A 225 23.42 7.88 -20.07
CA SER A 225 23.33 8.92 -21.08
C SER A 225 21.92 9.47 -21.31
N GLU A 226 21.23 9.89 -20.25
CA GLU A 226 20.07 10.78 -20.40
C GLU A 226 20.30 12.08 -19.62
N PRO A 227 20.05 13.25 -20.26
CA PRO A 227 20.12 14.54 -19.61
C PRO A 227 18.98 14.76 -18.63
#